data_c04491c2eaf13d8a57129770c2e895ae
#
_entry.id   c04491c2eaf13d8a57129770c2e895ae
#
_cell.length_a   1.000
_cell.length_b   1.000
_cell.length_c   1.000
_cell.angle_alpha   90.00
_cell.angle_beta   90.00
_cell.angle_gamma   90.00
#
_symmetry.space_group_name_H-M   'P 1'
#
loop_
_entity.id
_entity.type
_entity.pdbx_description
1 polymer ?
#
loop_
_entity_poly.entity_id
_entity_poly.type
_entity_poly.pdbx_seq_one_letter_code
_entity_poly.pdbx_strand_id
1 'polypeptide(L)'
;MNNKEEIQLFLRAEKVMKVPHGLAREPLNQGILKMKGFTVVESCTFTKSLKGTMFLEDHLLLFVLEGTYTVRFGSQEYIVRKNEMVLLQKSIMVDYEKSGEEGSDYVLDYMMFFLKEELLTEFIKMAYLESNYPSALVPVSVKAVSERLINYINSLKPYFKETDNIRDGLIKVKLLELLFDVADADEHFLYQFLQLKHTKRKSITEVVEQNLTNPVSLNDLAYLSGRSLSAFKRDFQAIYNTTSPVRWIRNRRLDIAKEMLLHTSLSVTDVCFSTGFESVAHFSKVFKERFGVAPSTCKQPQQKPNHKATP
;
A
#
# COMPACT_ATOMS: atom_id res chain seq x y z
N MET A 1 -6.42 -8.52 -26.61
CA MET A 1 -6.53 -7.20 -25.95
C MET A 1 -5.61 -6.25 -26.69
N ASN A 2 -6.11 -5.07 -26.99
CA ASN A 2 -5.39 -4.11 -27.86
C ASN A 2 -4.33 -3.37 -27.00
N ASN A 3 -3.11 -3.24 -27.49
CA ASN A 3 -1.97 -2.60 -26.79
C ASN A 3 -2.30 -1.21 -26.20
N LYS A 4 -3.32 -0.53 -26.72
CA LYS A 4 -3.82 0.77 -26.20
C LYS A 4 -4.65 0.65 -24.93
N GLU A 5 -5.38 -0.44 -24.74
CA GLU A 5 -6.19 -0.69 -23.52
C GLU A 5 -5.31 -1.12 -22.36
N GLU A 6 -4.23 -1.89 -22.61
CA GLU A 6 -3.23 -2.22 -21.59
C GLU A 6 -2.49 -0.97 -21.08
N ILE A 7 -2.16 -0.02 -21.96
CA ILE A 7 -1.45 1.22 -21.59
C ILE A 7 -2.35 2.15 -20.75
N GLN A 8 -3.67 2.18 -20.96
CA GLN A 8 -4.59 2.99 -20.14
C GLN A 8 -4.73 2.48 -18.69
N LEU A 9 -4.53 1.19 -18.44
CA LEU A 9 -4.51 0.61 -17.09
C LEU A 9 -3.30 1.07 -16.23
N PHE A 10 -2.25 1.61 -16.85
CA PHE A 10 -1.02 2.02 -16.17
C PHE A 10 -0.88 3.53 -15.93
N LEU A 11 -1.92 4.33 -16.23
CA LEU A 11 -1.87 5.78 -16.12
C LEU A 11 -1.93 6.24 -14.66
N ARG A 12 -0.79 6.27 -13.98
CA ARG A 12 -0.60 6.88 -12.66
C ARG A 12 0.35 8.06 -12.78
N ALA A 13 -0.20 9.24 -12.94
CA ALA A 13 0.58 10.48 -13.07
C ALA A 13 1.16 10.98 -11.72
N GLU A 14 0.66 10.49 -10.58
CA GLU A 14 1.06 10.95 -9.26
C GLU A 14 2.04 9.99 -8.58
N LYS A 15 2.94 10.54 -7.79
CA LYS A 15 3.86 9.75 -6.97
C LYS A 15 3.08 8.97 -5.92
N VAL A 16 3.17 7.64 -5.98
CA VAL A 16 2.56 6.75 -4.99
C VAL A 16 3.13 7.03 -3.60
N MET A 17 2.26 7.27 -2.63
CA MET A 17 2.64 7.43 -1.24
C MET A 17 2.89 6.06 -0.60
N LYS A 18 4.08 5.81 -0.09
CA LYS A 18 4.36 4.61 0.72
C LYS A 18 3.95 4.84 2.17
N VAL A 19 3.15 3.95 2.70
CA VAL A 19 2.56 4.05 4.05
C VAL A 19 3.12 2.92 4.92
N PRO A 20 3.67 3.21 6.10
CA PRO A 20 3.59 4.44 6.90
C PRO A 20 4.64 5.52 6.61
N HIS A 21 5.73 5.24 5.89
CA HIS A 21 6.85 6.20 5.74
C HIS A 21 6.47 7.52 5.06
N GLY A 22 5.52 7.51 4.13
CA GLY A 22 5.07 8.70 3.40
C GLY A 22 4.21 9.66 4.21
N LEU A 23 3.54 9.17 5.25
CA LEU A 23 2.59 9.94 6.05
C LEU A 23 3.26 11.06 6.84
N ALA A 24 4.49 10.86 7.31
CA ALA A 24 5.26 11.87 8.06
C ALA A 24 5.57 13.16 7.26
N ARG A 25 5.14 13.27 6.01
CA ARG A 25 5.38 14.42 5.13
C ARG A 25 4.16 15.31 4.91
N GLU A 26 2.99 14.93 5.37
CA GLU A 26 1.77 15.73 5.23
C GLU A 26 1.63 16.70 6.42
N PRO A 27 1.41 18.00 6.19
CA PRO A 27 1.33 19.02 7.25
C PRO A 27 -0.09 19.08 7.85
N LEU A 28 -0.53 18.04 8.56
CA LEU A 28 -1.88 17.98 9.12
C LEU A 28 -1.82 17.71 10.63
N ASN A 29 -2.92 17.92 11.33
CA ASN A 29 -3.07 17.53 12.74
C ASN A 29 -2.95 16.01 12.86
N GLN A 30 -1.72 15.53 12.97
CA GLN A 30 -1.39 14.12 13.06
C GLN A 30 -0.88 13.78 14.45
N GLY A 31 -1.47 12.74 15.04
CA GLY A 31 -0.87 12.04 16.17
C GLY A 31 -0.16 10.78 15.66
N ILE A 32 1.12 10.61 15.98
CA ILE A 32 1.90 9.45 15.54
C ILE A 32 2.50 8.76 16.77
N LEU A 33 2.30 7.43 16.87
CA LEU A 33 3.04 6.59 17.82
C LEU A 33 4.09 5.78 17.07
N LYS A 34 5.30 5.74 17.61
CA LYS A 34 6.41 4.99 17.05
C LYS A 34 6.88 3.90 18.01
N MET A 35 7.25 2.75 17.47
CA MET A 35 7.90 1.67 18.18
C MET A 35 9.20 1.32 17.45
N LYS A 36 10.33 1.31 18.16
CA LYS A 36 11.67 1.12 17.57
C LYS A 36 11.96 2.07 16.40
N GLY A 37 11.47 3.32 16.48
CA GLY A 37 11.63 4.34 15.43
C GLY A 37 10.69 4.22 14.23
N PHE A 38 9.86 3.18 14.15
CA PHE A 38 8.88 2.97 13.07
C PHE A 38 7.49 3.40 13.50
N THR A 39 6.76 4.09 12.63
CA THR A 39 5.35 4.43 12.85
C THR A 39 4.52 3.16 12.95
N VAL A 40 3.76 3.01 14.03
CA VAL A 40 2.86 1.87 14.27
C VAL A 40 1.40 2.28 14.46
N VAL A 41 1.14 3.53 14.86
CA VAL A 41 -0.20 4.11 14.92
C VAL A 41 -0.15 5.53 14.37
N GLU A 42 -1.16 5.88 13.59
CA GLU A 42 -1.41 7.24 13.13
C GLU A 42 -2.87 7.60 13.36
N SER A 43 -3.09 8.76 13.98
CA SER A 43 -4.41 9.39 14.15
C SER A 43 -4.43 10.66 13.31
N CYS A 44 -5.41 10.82 12.47
CA CYS A 44 -5.54 11.98 11.59
C CYS A 44 -6.94 12.55 11.61
N THR A 45 -7.00 13.88 11.64
CA THR A 45 -8.23 14.63 11.46
C THR A 45 -8.10 15.56 10.25
N PHE A 46 -9.04 15.48 9.33
CA PHE A 46 -9.11 16.28 8.10
C PHE A 46 -10.42 17.06 8.03
N THR A 47 -10.40 18.20 7.36
CA THR A 47 -11.58 19.03 7.09
C THR A 47 -11.84 19.23 5.59
N LYS A 48 -11.11 18.50 4.75
CA LYS A 48 -11.23 18.58 3.27
C LYS A 48 -11.24 17.18 2.69
N SER A 49 -11.99 17.01 1.60
CA SER A 49 -11.90 15.77 0.81
C SER A 49 -10.51 15.65 0.18
N LEU A 50 -9.95 14.45 0.25
CA LEU A 50 -8.65 14.12 -0.31
C LEU A 50 -8.71 12.73 -0.95
N LYS A 51 -8.10 12.60 -2.12
CA LYS A 51 -7.95 11.31 -2.82
C LYS A 51 -6.52 11.12 -3.30
N GLY A 52 -6.13 9.87 -3.43
CA GLY A 52 -4.79 9.53 -3.91
C GLY A 52 -4.56 8.03 -3.96
N THR A 53 -3.32 7.65 -4.21
CA THR A 53 -2.89 6.25 -4.24
C THR A 53 -1.80 6.02 -3.20
N MET A 54 -1.92 4.95 -2.43
CA MET A 54 -0.90 4.55 -1.46
C MET A 54 -0.46 3.10 -1.65
N PHE A 55 0.80 2.83 -1.33
CA PHE A 55 1.36 1.48 -1.23
C PHE A 55 1.52 1.11 0.25
N LEU A 56 0.90 0.01 0.66
CA LEU A 56 0.95 -0.47 2.03
C LEU A 56 2.24 -1.25 2.27
N GLU A 57 3.16 -0.69 3.05
CA GLU A 57 4.42 -1.37 3.42
C GLU A 57 4.21 -2.38 4.56
N ASP A 58 3.20 -2.13 5.42
CA ASP A 58 2.76 -2.99 6.51
C ASP A 58 1.28 -3.34 6.35
N HIS A 59 0.81 -4.36 7.08
CA HIS A 59 -0.62 -4.63 7.19
C HIS A 59 -1.29 -3.45 7.87
N LEU A 60 -2.43 -3.03 7.34
CA LEU A 60 -3.15 -1.85 7.81
C LEU A 60 -4.50 -2.24 8.39
N LEU A 61 -4.71 -1.96 9.67
CA LEU A 61 -6.03 -1.93 10.29
C LEU A 61 -6.47 -0.47 10.37
N LEU A 62 -7.49 -0.12 9.61
CA LEU A 62 -8.05 1.24 9.51
C LEU A 62 -9.37 1.31 10.29
N PHE A 63 -9.48 2.28 11.20
CA PHE A 63 -10.71 2.65 11.90
C PHE A 63 -11.14 4.04 11.46
N VAL A 64 -12.44 4.24 11.22
CA VAL A 64 -13.03 5.54 10.96
C VAL A 64 -13.88 5.94 12.18
N LEU A 65 -13.54 7.08 12.78
CA LEU A 65 -14.19 7.62 13.96
C LEU A 65 -15.25 8.68 13.59
N GLU A 66 -15.02 9.40 12.47
CA GLU A 66 -15.94 10.37 11.89
C GLU A 66 -15.74 10.44 10.38
N GLY A 67 -16.82 10.64 9.60
CA GLY A 67 -16.79 10.73 8.14
C GLY A 67 -16.70 9.38 7.43
N THR A 68 -16.14 9.37 6.21
CA THR A 68 -16.06 8.20 5.34
C THR A 68 -14.67 8.08 4.71
N TYR A 69 -14.10 6.88 4.77
CA TYR A 69 -12.84 6.53 4.13
C TYR A 69 -13.08 5.40 3.12
N THR A 70 -12.99 5.70 1.84
CA THR A 70 -13.15 4.71 0.77
C THR A 70 -11.79 4.19 0.33
N VAL A 71 -11.65 2.86 0.26
CA VAL A 71 -10.45 2.18 -0.23
C VAL A 71 -10.82 1.33 -1.43
N ARG A 72 -10.08 1.45 -2.52
CA ARG A 72 -10.26 0.65 -3.74
C ARG A 72 -9.02 -0.18 -4.01
N PHE A 73 -9.23 -1.47 -4.25
CA PHE A 73 -8.18 -2.42 -4.58
C PHE A 73 -8.66 -3.38 -5.67
N GLY A 74 -8.03 -3.36 -6.85
CA GLY A 74 -8.50 -4.09 -8.01
C GLY A 74 -9.91 -3.65 -8.41
N SER A 75 -10.84 -4.60 -8.51
CA SER A 75 -12.26 -4.35 -8.79
C SER A 75 -13.11 -4.18 -7.53
N GLN A 76 -12.51 -4.22 -6.35
CA GLN A 76 -13.23 -4.14 -5.08
C GLN A 76 -13.13 -2.74 -4.47
N GLU A 77 -14.25 -2.31 -3.87
CA GLU A 77 -14.36 -1.06 -3.12
C GLU A 77 -14.82 -1.35 -1.70
N TYR A 78 -14.15 -0.75 -0.73
CA TYR A 78 -14.46 -0.85 0.69
C TYR A 78 -14.76 0.55 1.21
N ILE A 79 -16.01 0.80 1.56
CA ILE A 79 -16.46 2.07 2.14
C ILE A 79 -16.53 1.89 3.65
N VAL A 80 -15.60 2.52 4.36
CA VAL A 80 -15.49 2.47 5.82
C VAL A 80 -16.08 3.74 6.39
N ARG A 81 -17.19 3.60 7.11
CA ARG A 81 -17.93 4.72 7.72
C ARG A 81 -17.61 4.86 9.19
N LYS A 82 -18.16 5.86 9.81
CA LYS A 82 -18.08 6.08 11.26
C LYS A 82 -18.35 4.79 12.06
N ASN A 83 -17.46 4.48 12.99
CA ASN A 83 -17.47 3.28 13.82
C ASN A 83 -17.38 1.97 13.00
N GLU A 84 -16.69 2.02 11.87
CA GLU A 84 -16.35 0.84 11.09
C GLU A 84 -14.82 0.69 10.95
N MET A 85 -14.39 -0.53 10.66
CA MET A 85 -13.00 -0.87 10.45
C MET A 85 -12.81 -1.82 9.28
N VAL A 86 -11.60 -1.80 8.70
CA VAL A 86 -11.17 -2.75 7.66
C VAL A 86 -9.72 -3.14 7.86
N LEU A 87 -9.41 -4.42 7.64
CA LEU A 87 -8.04 -4.94 7.67
C LEU A 87 -7.54 -5.20 6.24
N LEU A 88 -6.45 -4.55 5.86
CA LEU A 88 -5.81 -4.67 4.55
C LEU A 88 -4.43 -5.31 4.69
N GLN A 89 -4.10 -6.21 3.75
CA GLN A 89 -2.77 -6.82 3.73
C GLN A 89 -1.71 -5.83 3.23
N LYS A 90 -0.46 -6.04 3.65
CA LYS A 90 0.69 -5.30 3.10
C LYS A 90 1.02 -5.66 1.66
N SER A 91 1.93 -4.92 1.07
CA SER A 91 2.48 -5.15 -0.28
C SER A 91 1.45 -5.02 -1.40
N ILE A 92 0.39 -4.22 -1.16
CA ILE A 92 -0.62 -3.89 -2.16
C ILE A 92 -0.69 -2.38 -2.38
N MET A 93 -1.15 -2.02 -3.59
CA MET A 93 -1.52 -0.63 -3.89
C MET A 93 -3.02 -0.48 -3.76
N VAL A 94 -3.42 0.60 -3.11
CA VAL A 94 -4.83 0.97 -2.94
C VAL A 94 -5.04 2.42 -3.34
N ASP A 95 -6.13 2.68 -4.03
CA ASP A 95 -6.62 4.04 -4.21
C ASP A 95 -7.52 4.38 -3.03
N TYR A 96 -7.40 5.61 -2.51
CA TYR A 96 -8.21 6.05 -1.39
C TYR A 96 -8.91 7.37 -1.68
N GLU A 97 -10.05 7.53 -1.03
CA GLU A 97 -10.80 8.78 -1.00
C GLU A 97 -11.30 9.02 0.42
N LYS A 98 -11.04 10.22 0.93
CA LYS A 98 -11.37 10.67 2.28
C LYS A 98 -12.40 11.78 2.17
N SER A 99 -13.54 11.64 2.86
CA SER A 99 -14.58 12.67 2.89
C SER A 99 -15.21 12.79 4.27
N GLY A 100 -15.40 14.03 4.73
CA GLY A 100 -16.22 14.32 5.90
C GLY A 100 -17.70 14.26 5.55
N GLU A 101 -18.58 14.19 6.56
CA GLU A 101 -20.02 14.25 6.37
C GLU A 101 -20.51 15.67 6.11
N GLU A 102 -21.47 15.82 5.17
CA GLU A 102 -22.19 17.08 4.98
C GLU A 102 -22.96 17.44 6.26
N GLY A 103 -22.68 18.61 6.83
CA GLY A 103 -23.34 19.10 8.06
C GLY A 103 -22.50 19.00 9.34
N SER A 104 -21.32 18.34 9.31
CA SER A 104 -20.39 18.22 10.44
C SER A 104 -19.03 18.91 10.18
N ASP A 105 -19.03 20.13 9.65
CA ASP A 105 -17.80 20.86 9.26
C ASP A 105 -16.83 20.04 8.36
N TYR A 106 -17.35 19.03 7.65
CA TYR A 106 -16.59 18.09 6.80
C TYR A 106 -15.46 17.36 7.54
N VAL A 107 -15.63 17.09 8.83
CA VAL A 107 -14.61 16.39 9.62
C VAL A 107 -14.54 14.92 9.22
N LEU A 108 -13.35 14.48 8.89
CA LEU A 108 -12.95 13.06 8.84
C LEU A 108 -11.95 12.82 9.96
N ASP A 109 -12.26 11.91 10.88
CA ASP A 109 -11.36 11.43 11.94
C ASP A 109 -11.17 9.93 11.78
N TYR A 110 -9.91 9.49 11.70
CA TYR A 110 -9.57 8.08 11.53
C TYR A 110 -8.26 7.73 12.21
N MET A 111 -8.08 6.43 12.46
CA MET A 111 -6.86 5.89 13.04
C MET A 111 -6.38 4.70 12.21
N MET A 112 -5.08 4.70 11.88
CA MET A 112 -4.40 3.63 11.17
C MET A 112 -3.44 2.92 12.10
N PHE A 113 -3.53 1.58 12.16
CA PHE A 113 -2.60 0.72 12.89
C PHE A 113 -1.79 -0.09 11.88
N PHE A 114 -0.47 0.08 11.92
CA PHE A 114 0.46 -0.63 11.04
C PHE A 114 0.99 -1.86 11.75
N LEU A 115 0.49 -3.02 11.36
CA LEU A 115 0.74 -4.29 12.03
C LEU A 115 2.00 -4.95 11.43
N LYS A 116 3.07 -4.96 12.21
CA LYS A 116 4.33 -5.65 11.86
C LYS A 116 4.19 -7.16 11.99
N GLU A 117 4.92 -7.92 11.18
CA GLU A 117 4.90 -9.40 11.22
C GLU A 117 5.30 -9.98 12.58
N GLU A 118 6.25 -9.32 13.28
CA GLU A 118 6.66 -9.75 14.62
C GLU A 118 5.50 -9.65 15.62
N LEU A 119 4.70 -8.58 15.53
CA LEU A 119 3.53 -8.38 16.39
C LEU A 119 2.47 -9.43 16.14
N LEU A 120 2.14 -9.71 14.87
CA LEU A 120 1.19 -10.76 14.50
C LEU A 120 1.67 -12.15 14.94
N THR A 121 2.98 -12.42 14.80
CA THR A 121 3.57 -13.69 15.26
C THR A 121 3.43 -13.87 16.76
N GLU A 122 3.66 -12.82 17.53
CA GLU A 122 3.54 -12.87 18.98
C GLU A 122 2.08 -13.01 19.42
N PHE A 123 1.16 -12.28 18.79
CA PHE A 123 -0.27 -12.42 19.02
C PHE A 123 -0.74 -13.87 18.79
N ILE A 124 -0.40 -14.47 17.63
CA ILE A 124 -0.79 -15.84 17.27
C ILE A 124 -0.27 -16.85 18.29
N LYS A 125 0.99 -16.67 18.74
CA LYS A 125 1.60 -17.50 19.78
C LYS A 125 0.88 -17.37 21.12
N MET A 126 0.58 -16.15 21.55
CA MET A 126 -0.12 -15.87 22.81
C MET A 126 -1.57 -16.37 22.80
N ALA A 127 -2.22 -16.32 21.65
CA ALA A 127 -3.58 -16.82 21.47
C ALA A 127 -3.67 -18.34 21.26
N TYR A 128 -2.54 -19.06 21.30
CA TYR A 128 -2.45 -20.52 21.07
C TYR A 128 -3.08 -21.00 19.76
N LEU A 129 -2.94 -20.23 18.68
CA LEU A 129 -3.62 -20.45 17.40
C LEU A 129 -2.75 -21.16 16.35
N GLU A 130 -1.57 -21.67 16.70
CA GLU A 130 -0.58 -22.18 15.73
C GLU A 130 -1.07 -23.36 14.86
N SER A 131 -2.15 -24.06 15.27
CA SER A 131 -2.69 -25.23 14.56
C SER A 131 -4.00 -24.98 13.81
N ASN A 132 -4.63 -23.82 13.96
CA ASN A 132 -6.00 -23.56 13.47
C ASN A 132 -6.03 -22.59 12.28
N TYR A 133 -5.43 -23.00 11.15
CA TYR A 133 -5.51 -22.19 9.93
C TYR A 133 -6.82 -22.45 9.18
N PRO A 134 -7.54 -21.41 8.72
CA PRO A 134 -8.74 -21.59 7.92
C PRO A 134 -8.35 -22.23 6.58
N SER A 135 -9.11 -23.27 6.17
CA SER A 135 -8.90 -23.95 4.90
C SER A 135 -9.29 -23.07 3.69
N ALA A 136 -10.26 -22.17 3.88
CA ALA A 136 -10.73 -21.22 2.88
C ALA A 136 -10.10 -19.84 3.06
N LEU A 137 -9.98 -19.05 1.96
CA LEU A 137 -9.62 -17.65 2.04
C LEU A 137 -10.77 -16.86 2.67
N VAL A 138 -10.46 -16.09 3.69
CA VAL A 138 -11.38 -15.13 4.30
C VAL A 138 -11.26 -13.82 3.53
N PRO A 139 -12.32 -13.34 2.88
CA PRO A 139 -12.27 -12.10 2.12
C PRO A 139 -12.11 -10.89 3.04
N VAL A 140 -11.54 -9.81 2.51
CA VAL A 140 -11.56 -8.52 3.19
C VAL A 140 -13.01 -8.05 3.31
N SER A 141 -13.38 -7.57 4.49
CA SER A 141 -14.71 -7.00 4.73
C SER A 141 -14.62 -5.82 5.70
N VAL A 142 -15.54 -4.87 5.53
CA VAL A 142 -15.76 -3.79 6.48
C VAL A 142 -16.65 -4.31 7.60
N LYS A 143 -16.29 -4.00 8.85
CA LYS A 143 -17.02 -4.46 10.05
C LYS A 143 -17.25 -3.30 11.01
N ALA A 144 -18.37 -3.36 11.73
CA ALA A 144 -18.65 -2.43 12.79
C ALA A 144 -17.68 -2.60 13.97
N VAL A 145 -17.33 -1.49 14.61
CA VAL A 145 -16.46 -1.45 15.78
C VAL A 145 -17.30 -1.57 17.05
N SER A 146 -16.93 -2.50 17.94
CA SER A 146 -17.61 -2.65 19.25
C SER A 146 -17.35 -1.45 20.16
N GLU A 147 -18.20 -1.23 21.16
CA GLU A 147 -18.01 -0.19 22.17
C GLU A 147 -16.67 -0.36 22.92
N ARG A 148 -16.25 -1.60 23.20
CA ARG A 148 -14.95 -1.90 23.82
C ARG A 148 -13.80 -1.37 22.96
N LEU A 149 -13.83 -1.59 21.65
CA LEU A 149 -12.81 -1.08 20.72
C LEU A 149 -12.84 0.45 20.59
N ILE A 150 -14.03 1.07 20.61
CA ILE A 150 -14.15 2.54 20.63
C ILE A 150 -13.47 3.12 21.88
N ASN A 151 -13.72 2.52 23.05
CA ASN A 151 -13.10 2.93 24.31
C ASN A 151 -11.58 2.72 24.28
N TYR A 152 -11.11 1.59 23.72
CA TYR A 152 -9.69 1.33 23.50
C TYR A 152 -9.05 2.44 22.64
N ILE A 153 -9.63 2.75 21.48
CA ILE A 153 -9.14 3.80 20.57
C ILE A 153 -9.07 5.16 21.29
N ASN A 154 -10.09 5.51 22.05
CA ASN A 154 -10.12 6.74 22.82
C ASN A 154 -9.02 6.76 23.90
N SER A 155 -8.68 5.60 24.48
CA SER A 155 -7.61 5.47 25.47
C SER A 155 -6.21 5.76 24.91
N LEU A 156 -6.04 5.72 23.57
CA LEU A 156 -4.78 6.04 22.91
C LEU A 156 -4.56 7.54 22.71
N LYS A 157 -5.62 8.35 22.69
CA LYS A 157 -5.54 9.80 22.42
C LYS A 157 -4.55 10.56 23.32
N PRO A 158 -4.44 10.28 24.64
CA PRO A 158 -3.44 10.92 25.50
C PRO A 158 -1.99 10.65 25.05
N TYR A 159 -1.70 9.45 24.55
CA TYR A 159 -0.35 9.06 24.16
C TYR A 159 0.20 9.87 22.98
N PHE A 160 -0.66 10.38 22.10
CA PHE A 160 -0.23 11.25 21.00
C PHE A 160 0.33 12.61 21.46
N LYS A 161 0.09 12.99 22.71
CA LYS A 161 0.62 14.23 23.31
C LYS A 161 1.99 14.04 23.97
N GLU A 162 2.39 12.80 24.23
CA GLU A 162 3.58 12.42 25.00
C GLU A 162 4.55 11.55 24.19
N THR A 163 4.57 11.70 22.88
CA THR A 163 5.22 10.78 21.92
C THR A 163 6.69 10.45 22.23
N ASP A 164 7.44 11.39 22.80
CA ASP A 164 8.90 11.22 23.02
C ASP A 164 9.24 10.42 24.29
N ASN A 165 8.27 10.15 25.18
CA ASN A 165 8.49 9.52 26.48
C ASN A 165 7.87 8.12 26.63
N ILE A 166 7.18 7.62 25.60
CA ILE A 166 6.49 6.33 25.67
C ILE A 166 7.45 5.19 25.40
N ARG A 167 7.56 4.25 26.33
CA ARG A 167 8.38 3.07 26.16
C ARG A 167 7.79 2.14 25.09
N ASP A 168 8.63 1.63 24.19
CA ASP A 168 8.25 0.66 23.16
C ASP A 168 7.46 -0.54 23.69
N GLY A 169 7.81 -1.02 24.90
CA GLY A 169 7.09 -2.11 25.56
C GLY A 169 5.62 -1.78 25.85
N LEU A 170 5.32 -0.54 26.26
CA LEU A 170 3.95 -0.11 26.50
C LEU A 170 3.15 -0.02 25.20
N ILE A 171 3.74 0.55 24.16
CA ILE A 171 3.12 0.62 22.82
C ILE A 171 2.83 -0.80 22.32
N LYS A 172 3.79 -1.73 22.47
CA LYS A 172 3.62 -3.12 22.09
C LYS A 172 2.46 -3.80 22.82
N VAL A 173 2.35 -3.62 24.14
CA VAL A 173 1.23 -4.15 24.94
C VAL A 173 -0.10 -3.59 24.43
N LYS A 174 -0.16 -2.29 24.15
CA LYS A 174 -1.35 -1.65 23.59
C LYS A 174 -1.73 -2.23 22.21
N LEU A 175 -0.77 -2.50 21.34
CA LEU A 175 -1.05 -3.12 20.05
C LEU A 175 -1.49 -4.59 20.18
N LEU A 176 -0.96 -5.35 21.14
CA LEU A 176 -1.42 -6.71 21.43
C LEU A 176 -2.84 -6.70 21.99
N GLU A 177 -3.17 -5.79 22.92
CA GLU A 177 -4.53 -5.58 23.41
C GLU A 177 -5.51 -5.34 22.25
N LEU A 178 -5.15 -4.45 21.30
CA LEU A 178 -5.94 -4.23 20.10
C LEU A 178 -6.20 -5.52 19.30
N LEU A 179 -5.17 -6.34 19.06
CA LEU A 179 -5.32 -7.55 18.26
C LEU A 179 -6.25 -8.57 18.95
N PHE A 180 -6.17 -8.71 20.28
CA PHE A 180 -7.08 -9.54 21.04
C PHE A 180 -8.52 -9.00 21.00
N ASP A 181 -8.69 -7.69 21.20
CA ASP A 181 -10.03 -7.07 21.17
C ASP A 181 -10.70 -7.19 19.80
N VAL A 182 -9.93 -7.04 18.71
CA VAL A 182 -10.43 -7.21 17.34
C VAL A 182 -10.77 -8.67 17.04
N ALA A 183 -9.92 -9.60 17.46
CA ALA A 183 -10.15 -11.05 17.27
C ALA A 183 -11.35 -11.57 18.07
N ASP A 184 -11.53 -11.07 19.31
CA ASP A 184 -12.68 -11.43 20.16
C ASP A 184 -14.00 -10.83 19.65
N ALA A 185 -13.93 -9.66 19.00
CA ALA A 185 -15.12 -9.00 18.48
C ALA A 185 -15.71 -9.71 17.26
N ASP A 186 -14.87 -10.30 16.41
CA ASP A 186 -15.29 -11.01 15.20
C ASP A 186 -14.24 -12.05 14.78
N GLU A 187 -14.58 -13.34 14.80
CA GLU A 187 -13.76 -14.46 14.38
C GLU A 187 -13.22 -14.31 12.94
N HIS A 188 -13.90 -13.56 12.09
CA HIS A 188 -13.44 -13.21 10.76
C HIS A 188 -12.08 -12.49 10.78
N PHE A 189 -11.87 -11.54 11.69
CA PHE A 189 -10.58 -10.87 11.84
C PHE A 189 -9.50 -11.79 12.37
N LEU A 190 -9.86 -12.69 13.29
CA LEU A 190 -8.93 -13.72 13.75
C LEU A 190 -8.39 -14.55 12.58
N TYR A 191 -9.26 -15.03 11.71
CA TYR A 191 -8.86 -15.77 10.53
C TYR A 191 -8.08 -14.93 9.52
N GLN A 192 -8.43 -13.64 9.37
CA GLN A 192 -7.63 -12.72 8.55
C GLN A 192 -6.21 -12.57 9.12
N PHE A 193 -6.03 -12.37 10.44
CA PHE A 193 -4.69 -12.30 11.05
C PHE A 193 -3.86 -13.54 10.79
N LEU A 194 -4.45 -14.73 10.89
CA LEU A 194 -3.78 -15.98 10.57
C LEU A 194 -3.35 -16.04 9.09
N GLN A 195 -4.19 -15.57 8.17
CA GLN A 195 -3.89 -15.53 6.74
C GLN A 195 -2.81 -14.51 6.37
N LEU A 196 -2.72 -13.37 7.07
CA LEU A 196 -1.67 -12.38 6.85
C LEU A 196 -0.28 -12.97 7.10
N LYS A 197 -0.15 -13.88 8.06
CA LYS A 197 1.12 -14.57 8.37
C LYS A 197 1.43 -15.68 7.34
N HIS A 198 0.42 -16.36 6.81
CA HIS A 198 0.58 -17.53 5.95
C HIS A 198 -0.11 -17.35 4.59
N THR A 199 0.51 -16.57 3.74
CA THR A 199 0.05 -16.41 2.35
C THR A 199 0.16 -17.74 1.59
N LYS A 200 -0.95 -18.18 0.96
CA LYS A 200 -0.94 -19.37 0.10
C LYS A 200 0.04 -19.18 -1.07
N ARG A 201 0.71 -20.24 -1.47
CA ARG A 201 1.60 -20.22 -2.65
C ARG A 201 0.80 -19.87 -3.90
N LYS A 202 1.27 -18.81 -4.60
CA LYS A 202 0.77 -18.37 -5.90
C LYS A 202 1.84 -18.55 -6.97
N SER A 203 1.44 -18.47 -8.23
CA SER A 203 2.37 -18.47 -9.36
C SER A 203 3.30 -17.25 -9.26
N ILE A 204 4.62 -17.48 -9.36
CA ILE A 204 5.60 -16.37 -9.39
C ILE A 204 5.36 -15.48 -10.60
N THR A 205 5.09 -16.08 -11.76
CA THR A 205 4.82 -15.34 -13.00
C THR A 205 3.64 -14.40 -12.82
N GLU A 206 2.52 -14.92 -12.30
CA GLU A 206 1.32 -14.13 -12.05
C GLU A 206 1.59 -12.98 -11.06
N VAL A 207 2.23 -13.27 -9.91
CA VAL A 207 2.55 -12.25 -8.90
C VAL A 207 3.49 -11.18 -9.46
N VAL A 208 4.49 -11.56 -10.24
CA VAL A 208 5.45 -10.62 -10.82
C VAL A 208 4.78 -9.73 -11.87
N GLU A 209 4.01 -10.31 -12.80
CA GLU A 209 3.34 -9.53 -13.85
C GLU A 209 2.28 -8.58 -13.30
N GLN A 210 1.48 -9.01 -12.32
CA GLN A 210 0.48 -8.15 -11.65
C GLN A 210 1.11 -6.97 -10.87
N ASN A 211 2.36 -7.11 -10.44
CA ASN A 211 3.04 -6.13 -9.60
C ASN A 211 4.24 -5.47 -10.28
N LEU A 212 4.45 -5.72 -11.58
CA LEU A 212 5.65 -5.28 -12.28
C LEU A 212 5.85 -3.76 -12.22
N THR A 213 4.79 -2.99 -12.38
CA THR A 213 4.79 -1.53 -12.35
C THR A 213 4.53 -0.92 -10.97
N ASN A 214 4.24 -1.74 -9.96
CA ASN A 214 4.08 -1.30 -8.59
C ASN A 214 5.45 -1.09 -7.91
N PRO A 215 5.58 -0.18 -6.92
CA PRO A 215 6.85 0.08 -6.23
C PRO A 215 7.19 -1.03 -5.21
N VAL A 216 7.00 -2.29 -5.59
CA VAL A 216 7.25 -3.48 -4.77
C VAL A 216 8.72 -3.86 -4.75
N SER A 217 9.19 -4.32 -3.59
CA SER A 217 10.50 -4.93 -3.40
C SER A 217 10.48 -6.44 -3.69
N LEU A 218 11.65 -7.09 -3.71
CA LEU A 218 11.70 -8.56 -3.79
C LEU A 218 11.10 -9.24 -2.55
N ASN A 219 11.16 -8.62 -1.38
CA ASN A 219 10.51 -9.14 -0.18
C ASN A 219 8.99 -9.14 -0.32
N ASP A 220 8.44 -8.06 -0.91
CA ASP A 220 7.01 -7.96 -1.19
C ASP A 220 6.55 -9.05 -2.17
N LEU A 221 7.28 -9.26 -3.27
CA LEU A 221 6.98 -10.31 -4.25
C LEU A 221 7.09 -11.71 -3.64
N ALA A 222 8.08 -11.95 -2.79
CA ALA A 222 8.22 -13.19 -2.05
C ALA A 222 7.00 -13.42 -1.14
N TYR A 223 6.64 -12.41 -0.34
CA TYR A 223 5.45 -12.44 0.51
C TYR A 223 4.17 -12.70 -0.30
N LEU A 224 3.91 -11.92 -1.35
CA LEU A 224 2.71 -12.05 -2.20
C LEU A 224 2.61 -13.42 -2.88
N SER A 225 3.75 -14.08 -3.14
CA SER A 225 3.82 -15.42 -3.73
C SER A 225 3.79 -16.54 -2.69
N GLY A 226 3.69 -16.23 -1.39
CA GLY A 226 3.71 -17.20 -0.29
C GLY A 226 5.04 -17.94 -0.14
N ARG A 227 6.16 -17.24 -0.33
CA ARG A 227 7.53 -17.78 -0.28
C ARG A 227 8.44 -16.97 0.64
N SER A 228 9.45 -17.64 1.20
CA SER A 228 10.59 -16.91 1.74
C SER A 228 11.38 -16.23 0.61
N LEU A 229 12.11 -15.16 0.92
CA LEU A 229 12.92 -14.45 -0.07
C LEU A 229 13.91 -15.39 -0.80
N SER A 230 14.53 -16.32 -0.07
CA SER A 230 15.47 -17.29 -0.64
C SER A 230 14.80 -18.26 -1.61
N ALA A 231 13.62 -18.79 -1.24
CA ALA A 231 12.82 -19.65 -2.11
C ALA A 231 12.33 -18.88 -3.36
N PHE A 232 11.84 -17.65 -3.17
CA PHE A 232 11.42 -16.79 -4.27
C PHE A 232 12.56 -16.56 -5.28
N LYS A 233 13.75 -16.16 -4.79
CA LYS A 233 14.91 -15.92 -5.68
C LYS A 233 15.29 -17.15 -6.47
N ARG A 234 15.36 -18.33 -5.81
CA ARG A 234 15.68 -19.60 -6.47
C ARG A 234 14.66 -19.95 -7.56
N ASP A 235 13.37 -19.90 -7.21
CA ASP A 235 12.30 -20.28 -8.13
C ASP A 235 12.17 -19.27 -9.27
N PHE A 236 12.37 -17.95 -8.98
CA PHE A 236 12.43 -16.89 -10.00
C PHE A 236 13.57 -17.12 -11.01
N GLN A 237 14.77 -17.46 -10.51
CA GLN A 237 15.93 -17.75 -11.37
C GLN A 237 15.65 -18.92 -12.31
N ALA A 238 14.98 -19.97 -11.79
CA ALA A 238 14.60 -21.14 -12.61
C ALA A 238 13.57 -20.78 -13.69
N ILE A 239 12.56 -19.95 -13.36
CA ILE A 239 11.48 -19.57 -14.30
C ILE A 239 11.98 -18.62 -15.40
N TYR A 240 12.74 -17.58 -15.01
CA TYR A 240 13.15 -16.51 -15.94
C TYR A 240 14.58 -16.66 -16.48
N ASN A 241 15.25 -17.76 -16.16
CA ASN A 241 16.64 -18.04 -16.54
C ASN A 241 17.58 -16.85 -16.30
N THR A 242 17.55 -16.29 -15.08
CA THR A 242 18.30 -15.09 -14.70
C THR A 242 18.93 -15.21 -13.33
N THR A 243 20.15 -14.69 -13.18
CA THR A 243 20.85 -14.66 -11.89
C THR A 243 20.46 -13.47 -11.01
N SER A 244 19.75 -12.47 -11.55
CA SER A 244 19.40 -11.25 -10.82
C SER A 244 17.94 -10.85 -11.06
N PRO A 245 17.00 -11.27 -10.18
CA PRO A 245 15.60 -10.85 -10.23
C PRO A 245 15.42 -9.32 -10.25
N VAL A 246 16.19 -8.58 -9.44
CA VAL A 246 16.15 -7.10 -9.41
C VAL A 246 16.46 -6.51 -10.78
N ARG A 247 17.51 -7.00 -11.44
CA ARG A 247 17.92 -6.51 -12.76
C ARG A 247 16.88 -6.86 -13.84
N TRP A 248 16.30 -8.06 -13.75
CA TRP A 248 15.26 -8.50 -14.68
C TRP A 248 14.01 -7.62 -14.57
N ILE A 249 13.48 -7.43 -13.35
CA ILE A 249 12.31 -6.59 -13.10
C ILE A 249 12.57 -5.14 -13.55
N ARG A 250 13.73 -4.57 -13.19
CA ARG A 250 14.11 -3.21 -13.62
C ARG A 250 14.13 -3.10 -15.14
N ASN A 251 14.70 -4.08 -15.83
CA ASN A 251 14.75 -4.07 -17.29
C ASN A 251 13.37 -4.14 -17.93
N ARG A 252 12.49 -4.99 -17.40
CA ARG A 252 11.09 -5.07 -17.86
C ARG A 252 10.34 -3.74 -17.66
N ARG A 253 10.52 -3.08 -16.50
CA ARG A 253 9.97 -1.73 -16.23
C ARG A 253 10.49 -0.71 -17.26
N LEU A 254 11.77 -0.76 -17.60
CA LEU A 254 12.36 0.14 -18.60
C LEU A 254 11.83 -0.14 -20.02
N ASP A 255 11.57 -1.40 -20.38
CA ASP A 255 10.95 -1.74 -21.66
C ASP A 255 9.53 -1.14 -21.76
N ILE A 256 8.71 -1.29 -20.71
CA ILE A 256 7.39 -0.67 -20.63
C ILE A 256 7.49 0.85 -20.70
N ALA A 257 8.43 1.45 -19.96
CA ALA A 257 8.64 2.91 -19.96
C ALA A 257 8.99 3.43 -21.37
N LYS A 258 9.81 2.71 -22.12
CA LYS A 258 10.15 3.08 -23.50
C LYS A 258 8.92 3.08 -24.40
N GLU A 259 8.10 2.02 -24.34
CA GLU A 259 6.83 1.96 -25.08
C GLU A 259 5.89 3.11 -24.72
N MET A 260 5.75 3.44 -23.42
CA MET A 260 4.93 4.57 -22.98
C MET A 260 5.46 5.91 -23.53
N LEU A 261 6.77 6.15 -23.50
CA LEU A 261 7.37 7.38 -24.02
C LEU A 261 7.17 7.53 -25.53
N LEU A 262 7.18 6.42 -26.27
CA LEU A 262 6.99 6.42 -27.73
C LEU A 262 5.53 6.59 -28.14
N HIS A 263 4.59 6.06 -27.36
CA HIS A 263 3.20 5.89 -27.80
C HIS A 263 2.18 6.71 -26.99
N THR A 264 2.63 7.48 -25.97
CA THR A 264 1.72 8.32 -25.16
C THR A 264 2.21 9.76 -25.06
N SER A 265 1.32 10.67 -24.63
CA SER A 265 1.65 12.07 -24.35
C SER A 265 2.22 12.30 -22.94
N LEU A 266 2.35 11.26 -22.12
CA LEU A 266 2.80 11.33 -20.72
C LEU A 266 4.16 12.02 -20.59
N SER A 267 4.37 12.77 -19.51
CA SER A 267 5.68 13.35 -19.22
C SER A 267 6.68 12.25 -18.81
N VAL A 268 7.97 12.54 -18.87
CA VAL A 268 9.03 11.65 -18.37
C VAL A 268 8.80 11.32 -16.89
N THR A 269 8.32 12.29 -16.12
CA THR A 269 7.98 12.13 -14.68
C THR A 269 6.83 11.16 -14.50
N ASP A 270 5.75 11.31 -15.28
CA ASP A 270 4.59 10.42 -15.21
C ASP A 270 4.97 8.99 -15.60
N VAL A 271 5.73 8.79 -16.68
CA VAL A 271 6.21 7.47 -17.10
C VAL A 271 7.10 6.85 -16.03
N CYS A 272 7.99 7.62 -15.40
CA CYS A 272 8.84 7.15 -14.31
C CYS A 272 7.99 6.53 -13.19
N PHE A 273 7.00 7.28 -12.68
CA PHE A 273 6.17 6.81 -11.57
C PHE A 273 5.18 5.71 -11.99
N SER A 274 4.60 5.79 -13.18
CA SER A 274 3.70 4.76 -13.72
C SER A 274 4.38 3.41 -13.96
N THR A 275 5.72 3.39 -14.06
CA THR A 275 6.48 2.14 -14.25
C THR A 275 7.19 1.66 -12.99
N GLY A 276 6.79 2.17 -11.81
CA GLY A 276 7.24 1.69 -10.50
C GLY A 276 8.64 2.19 -10.09
N PHE A 277 9.16 3.24 -10.74
CA PHE A 277 10.34 3.95 -10.27
C PHE A 277 9.94 5.02 -9.25
N GLU A 278 10.80 5.27 -8.26
CA GLU A 278 10.56 6.24 -7.19
C GLU A 278 11.34 7.54 -7.35
N SER A 279 12.28 7.58 -8.30
CA SER A 279 13.17 8.74 -8.54
C SER A 279 13.40 8.93 -10.03
N VAL A 280 13.02 10.11 -10.53
CA VAL A 280 13.24 10.51 -11.94
C VAL A 280 14.72 10.54 -12.29
N ALA A 281 15.59 10.95 -11.36
CA ALA A 281 17.04 10.97 -11.58
C ALA A 281 17.60 9.55 -11.76
N HIS A 282 17.21 8.61 -10.89
CA HIS A 282 17.59 7.20 -11.00
C HIS A 282 17.03 6.56 -12.28
N PHE A 283 15.75 6.78 -12.57
CA PHE A 283 15.09 6.31 -13.78
C PHE A 283 15.84 6.77 -15.05
N SER A 284 16.10 8.07 -15.16
CA SER A 284 16.78 8.65 -16.33
C SER A 284 18.19 8.07 -16.53
N LYS A 285 18.92 7.85 -15.43
CA LYS A 285 20.25 7.24 -15.47
C LYS A 285 20.18 5.80 -16.01
N VAL A 286 19.37 4.93 -15.41
CA VAL A 286 19.30 3.51 -15.81
C VAL A 286 18.62 3.31 -17.18
N PHE A 287 17.73 4.23 -17.58
CA PHE A 287 17.15 4.25 -18.92
C PHE A 287 18.22 4.54 -19.98
N LYS A 288 19.05 5.58 -19.77
CA LYS A 288 20.16 5.92 -20.65
C LYS A 288 21.21 4.81 -20.70
N GLU A 289 21.52 4.17 -19.58
CA GLU A 289 22.43 3.01 -19.53
C GLU A 289 21.91 1.83 -20.38
N ARG A 290 20.59 1.61 -20.42
CA ARG A 290 19.98 0.50 -21.17
C ARG A 290 19.81 0.78 -22.66
N PHE A 291 19.35 1.99 -23.02
CA PHE A 291 18.94 2.34 -24.38
C PHE A 291 19.88 3.29 -25.10
N GLY A 292 20.94 3.78 -24.44
CA GLY A 292 21.92 4.69 -25.03
C GLY A 292 21.47 6.15 -25.12
N VAL A 293 20.17 6.43 -24.91
CA VAL A 293 19.57 7.76 -25.06
C VAL A 293 18.79 8.13 -23.80
N ALA A 294 18.63 9.43 -23.53
CA ALA A 294 17.84 9.90 -22.41
C ALA A 294 16.32 9.67 -22.65
N PRO A 295 15.48 9.49 -21.58
CA PRO A 295 14.05 9.32 -21.74
C PRO A 295 13.38 10.48 -22.49
N SER A 296 13.83 11.72 -22.29
CA SER A 296 13.33 12.91 -22.97
C SER A 296 13.59 12.88 -24.49
N THR A 297 14.64 12.23 -24.94
CA THR A 297 14.98 12.07 -26.35
C THR A 297 14.13 10.99 -27.04
N CYS A 298 13.63 10.00 -26.28
CA CYS A 298 12.72 8.98 -26.81
C CYS A 298 11.30 9.51 -27.03
N LYS A 299 10.91 10.60 -26.36
CA LYS A 299 9.59 11.17 -26.48
C LYS A 299 9.45 11.81 -27.87
N GLN A 300 8.44 11.39 -28.64
CA GLN A 300 8.15 12.04 -29.93
C GLN A 300 7.79 13.52 -29.69
N PRO A 301 8.33 14.46 -30.53
CA PRO A 301 7.90 15.84 -30.45
C PRO A 301 6.40 15.91 -30.72
N GLN A 302 5.64 16.49 -29.78
CA GLN A 302 4.24 16.78 -30.01
C GLN A 302 4.12 17.66 -31.25
N GLN A 303 3.45 17.19 -32.30
CA GLN A 303 3.01 18.07 -33.39
C GLN A 303 2.07 19.08 -32.76
N LYS A 304 2.54 20.32 -32.58
CA LYS A 304 1.65 21.45 -32.26
C LYS A 304 0.59 21.49 -33.35
N PRO A 305 -0.71 21.58 -33.03
CA PRO A 305 -1.73 21.80 -34.03
C PRO A 305 -1.39 23.11 -34.72
N ASN A 306 -1.12 23.04 -36.04
CA ASN A 306 -0.93 24.18 -36.88
C ASN A 306 -2.26 24.98 -36.91
N HIS A 307 -2.40 25.98 -36.07
CA HIS A 307 -3.35 27.06 -36.30
C HIS A 307 -2.88 27.84 -37.54
N LYS A 308 -3.18 27.30 -38.72
CA LYS A 308 -3.22 28.16 -39.92
C LYS A 308 -4.40 29.12 -39.72
N ALA A 309 -4.07 30.33 -39.37
CA ALA A 309 -4.94 31.44 -39.62
C ALA A 309 -5.18 31.48 -41.14
N THR A 310 -6.42 31.38 -41.53
CA THR A 310 -6.87 31.66 -42.89
C THR A 310 -7.26 33.14 -42.95
N PRO A 311 -6.92 33.82 -44.04
CA PRO A 311 -7.03 35.28 -44.17
C PRO A 311 -8.47 35.82 -44.18
#